data_e5233e5ce23e94c385f41c3ff3379de3
#
_entry.id   e5233e5ce23e94c385f41c3ff3379de3
#
_cell.length_a   1.000
_cell.length_b   1.000
_cell.length_c   1.000
_cell.angle_alpha   90.00
_cell.angle_beta   90.00
_cell.angle_gamma   90.00
#
_symmetry.space_group_name_H-M   'P 1'
#
loop_
_entity.id
_entity.type
_entity.pdbx_description
1 polymer ?
#
loop_
_entity_poly.entity_id
_entity_poly.type
_entity_poly.pdbx_seq_one_letter_code
_entity_poly.pdbx_strand_id
1 'polypeptide(L)'
;RSNAHFGDEIKGYTEKIDISGYTFVKAEDLKVGTDNEKNIVKVYYSKDDNKDNIPDKYQITFTYESADANKGTVTGITKEVVTTYEITRDSVTDEIIVGKGPTAQHPTQPSTVTPKDGYRFEKWQQDDLTFFNSDDELRNSEYLEDQTFIAHFTVRRDLHYEIHYFYED
;
A
#
# COMPACT_ATOMS: atom_id res chain seq x y z
N ARG A 1 -27.64 -10.20 -21.67
CA ARG A 1 -28.84 -9.36 -21.88
C ARG A 1 -29.97 -9.93 -21.03
N SER A 2 -30.67 -9.07 -20.27
CA SER A 2 -31.85 -9.43 -19.48
C SER A 2 -33.10 -8.84 -20.15
N ASN A 3 -34.21 -9.51 -20.01
CA ASN A 3 -35.49 -8.99 -20.50
C ASN A 3 -36.04 -7.97 -19.49
N ALA A 4 -36.58 -6.87 -20.01
CA ALA A 4 -37.18 -5.81 -19.21
C ALA A 4 -38.41 -5.23 -19.96
N HIS A 5 -39.31 -4.56 -19.24
CA HIS A 5 -40.47 -3.89 -19.80
C HIS A 5 -40.26 -2.38 -19.83
N PHE A 6 -40.97 -1.72 -20.72
CA PHE A 6 -40.94 -0.25 -20.75
C PHE A 6 -41.32 0.35 -19.40
N GLY A 7 -40.51 1.25 -18.92
CA GLY A 7 -40.73 1.94 -17.66
C GLY A 7 -40.17 1.23 -16.42
N ASP A 8 -39.64 0.01 -16.56
CA ASP A 8 -38.97 -0.67 -15.46
C ASP A 8 -37.79 0.15 -14.93
N GLU A 9 -37.60 0.17 -13.63
CA GLU A 9 -36.47 0.78 -12.97
C GLU A 9 -35.47 -0.29 -12.54
N ILE A 10 -34.26 -0.22 -13.12
CA ILE A 10 -33.15 -1.11 -12.78
C ILE A 10 -32.20 -0.38 -11.88
N LYS A 11 -31.98 -0.90 -10.69
CA LYS A 11 -31.00 -0.37 -9.73
C LYS A 11 -29.60 -0.86 -10.10
N GLY A 12 -28.74 0.05 -10.62
CA GLY A 12 -27.44 -0.32 -11.17
C GLY A 12 -26.54 -1.05 -10.18
N TYR A 13 -26.59 -0.74 -8.89
CA TYR A 13 -25.77 -1.38 -7.87
C TYR A 13 -26.12 -2.86 -7.65
N THR A 14 -27.32 -3.32 -8.05
CA THR A 14 -27.70 -4.74 -7.97
C THR A 14 -27.06 -5.59 -9.08
N GLU A 15 -26.55 -4.94 -10.12
CA GLU A 15 -25.91 -5.57 -11.28
C GLU A 15 -24.38 -5.69 -11.14
N LYS A 16 -23.83 -5.34 -9.96
CA LYS A 16 -22.40 -5.50 -9.70
C LYS A 16 -22.01 -6.98 -9.65
N ILE A 17 -20.81 -7.26 -10.14
CA ILE A 17 -20.18 -8.59 -10.12
C ILE A 17 -18.77 -8.48 -9.55
N ASP A 18 -18.20 -9.59 -9.12
CA ASP A 18 -16.80 -9.62 -8.70
C ASP A 18 -15.88 -9.63 -9.91
N ILE A 19 -14.95 -8.66 -9.96
CA ILE A 19 -13.91 -8.56 -10.98
C ILE A 19 -12.55 -8.62 -10.27
N SER A 20 -11.76 -9.66 -10.58
CA SER A 20 -10.45 -9.85 -9.94
C SER A 20 -9.52 -8.65 -10.16
N GLY A 21 -8.95 -8.11 -9.06
CA GLY A 21 -8.07 -6.93 -9.06
C GLY A 21 -8.80 -5.59 -9.20
N TYR A 22 -10.13 -5.59 -9.04
CA TYR A 22 -10.94 -4.39 -9.07
C TYR A 22 -11.97 -4.39 -7.94
N THR A 23 -12.30 -3.20 -7.44
CA THR A 23 -13.39 -2.99 -6.49
C THR A 23 -14.50 -2.15 -7.12
N PHE A 24 -15.73 -2.43 -6.72
CA PHE A 24 -16.91 -1.67 -7.15
C PHE A 24 -16.82 -0.23 -6.63
N VAL A 25 -17.13 0.74 -7.49
CA VAL A 25 -17.09 2.17 -7.14
C VAL A 25 -18.50 2.75 -7.06
N LYS A 26 -19.27 2.62 -8.14
CA LYS A 26 -20.63 3.14 -8.26
C LYS A 26 -21.36 2.52 -9.42
N ALA A 27 -22.67 2.73 -9.49
CA ALA A 27 -23.49 2.36 -10.65
C ALA A 27 -24.48 3.48 -11.01
N GLU A 28 -24.95 3.45 -12.26
CA GLU A 28 -26.04 4.31 -12.72
C GLU A 28 -27.32 3.51 -12.81
N ASP A 29 -28.41 4.02 -12.21
CA ASP A 29 -29.75 3.44 -12.35
C ASP A 29 -30.26 3.66 -13.78
N LEU A 30 -31.07 2.72 -14.26
CA LEU A 30 -31.69 2.80 -15.58
C LEU A 30 -33.21 2.77 -15.45
N LYS A 31 -33.89 3.71 -16.13
CA LYS A 31 -35.32 3.57 -16.45
C LYS A 31 -35.43 3.10 -17.90
N VAL A 32 -36.01 1.92 -18.10
CA VAL A 32 -36.09 1.26 -19.40
C VAL A 32 -36.98 2.07 -20.35
N GLY A 33 -36.40 2.51 -21.46
CA GLY A 33 -37.04 3.24 -22.54
C GLY A 33 -37.35 2.34 -23.74
N THR A 34 -37.90 2.96 -24.81
CA THR A 34 -38.26 2.26 -26.05
C THR A 34 -37.07 2.01 -26.97
N ASP A 35 -35.97 2.72 -26.75
CA ASP A 35 -34.73 2.59 -27.53
C ASP A 35 -33.77 1.60 -26.82
N ASN A 36 -33.70 0.39 -27.36
CA ASN A 36 -32.87 -0.67 -26.78
C ASN A 36 -31.37 -0.34 -26.74
N GLU A 37 -30.88 0.54 -27.65
CA GLU A 37 -29.47 0.91 -27.65
C GLU A 37 -29.09 1.86 -26.49
N LYS A 38 -30.09 2.53 -25.93
CA LYS A 38 -29.95 3.41 -24.77
C LYS A 38 -30.23 2.74 -23.43
N ASN A 39 -30.80 1.54 -23.45
CA ASN A 39 -31.10 0.77 -22.26
C ASN A 39 -29.81 0.06 -21.76
N ILE A 40 -28.89 0.84 -21.18
CA ILE A 40 -27.57 0.39 -20.71
C ILE A 40 -27.43 0.74 -19.24
N VAL A 41 -27.30 -0.27 -18.39
CA VAL A 41 -26.87 -0.10 -16.99
C VAL A 41 -25.36 0.01 -16.98
N LYS A 42 -24.82 1.03 -16.32
CA LYS A 42 -23.37 1.22 -16.18
C LYS A 42 -22.94 0.96 -14.74
N VAL A 43 -21.97 0.07 -14.60
CA VAL A 43 -21.36 -0.28 -13.33
C VAL A 43 -19.87 0.03 -13.40
N TYR A 44 -19.37 0.80 -12.46
CA TYR A 44 -18.01 1.32 -12.49
C TYR A 44 -17.13 0.63 -11.43
N TYR A 45 -15.95 0.26 -11.85
CA TYR A 45 -14.92 -0.38 -11.02
C TYR A 45 -13.63 0.42 -11.06
N SER A 46 -12.83 0.29 -10.02
CA SER A 46 -11.48 0.83 -9.96
C SER A 46 -10.51 -0.26 -9.53
N LYS A 47 -9.25 -0.11 -9.93
CA LYS A 47 -8.17 -1.03 -9.57
C LYS A 47 -8.01 -1.14 -8.06
N ASP A 48 -7.79 -2.36 -7.58
CA ASP A 48 -7.62 -2.74 -6.17
C ASP A 48 -6.73 -3.99 -6.13
N ASP A 49 -5.41 -3.77 -6.22
CA ASP A 49 -4.43 -4.86 -6.32
C ASP A 49 -4.24 -5.59 -4.98
N ASN A 50 -4.41 -4.89 -3.86
CA ASN A 50 -4.26 -5.44 -2.52
C ASN A 50 -5.55 -6.08 -1.99
N LYS A 51 -6.69 -5.90 -2.68
CA LYS A 51 -8.01 -6.48 -2.38
C LYS A 51 -8.57 -6.07 -1.01
N ASP A 52 -8.33 -4.85 -0.60
CA ASP A 52 -8.86 -4.28 0.64
C ASP A 52 -10.21 -3.55 0.45
N ASN A 53 -10.76 -3.56 -0.76
CA ASN A 53 -11.97 -2.90 -1.20
C ASN A 53 -11.87 -1.36 -1.23
N ILE A 54 -10.66 -0.83 -1.24
CA ILE A 54 -10.37 0.58 -1.45
C ILE A 54 -9.60 0.73 -2.77
N PRO A 55 -10.05 1.57 -3.72
CA PRO A 55 -9.29 1.78 -4.95
C PRO A 55 -7.86 2.24 -4.71
N ASP A 56 -6.89 1.63 -5.40
CA ASP A 56 -5.46 1.96 -5.30
C ASP A 56 -5.18 3.46 -5.46
N LYS A 57 -5.97 4.16 -6.28
CA LYS A 57 -5.84 5.62 -6.51
C LYS A 57 -6.08 6.49 -5.26
N TYR A 58 -6.62 5.94 -4.20
CA TYR A 58 -6.84 6.62 -2.91
C TYR A 58 -5.84 6.18 -1.85
N GLN A 59 -4.83 5.41 -2.25
CA GLN A 59 -3.82 4.84 -1.37
C GLN A 59 -2.42 5.17 -1.86
N ILE A 60 -1.46 5.10 -0.96
CA ILE A 60 -0.02 5.09 -1.25
C ILE A 60 0.63 3.88 -0.61
N THR A 61 1.80 3.52 -1.10
CA THR A 61 2.56 2.37 -0.63
C THR A 61 3.92 2.79 -0.10
N PHE A 62 4.26 2.32 1.10
CA PHE A 62 5.63 2.35 1.63
C PHE A 62 6.26 0.98 1.44
N THR A 63 7.39 0.93 0.76
CA THR A 63 8.16 -0.30 0.50
C THR A 63 9.48 -0.23 1.24
N TYR A 64 9.90 -1.34 1.88
CA TYR A 64 11.14 -1.44 2.65
C TYR A 64 12.02 -2.53 2.06
N GLU A 65 13.25 -2.18 1.70
CA GLU A 65 14.18 -3.07 1.02
C GLU A 65 15.57 -3.04 1.66
N SER A 66 16.37 -4.07 1.41
CA SER A 66 17.79 -4.10 1.77
C SER A 66 18.65 -3.67 0.61
N ALA A 67 19.60 -2.77 0.83
CA ALA A 67 20.58 -2.37 -0.17
C ALA A 67 21.51 -3.52 -0.60
N ASP A 68 21.79 -4.44 0.33
CA ASP A 68 22.68 -5.58 0.10
C ASP A 68 22.29 -6.75 1.02
N ALA A 69 21.64 -7.76 0.46
CA ALA A 69 21.20 -8.93 1.18
C ALA A 69 22.35 -9.77 1.77
N ASN A 70 23.59 -9.56 1.34
CA ASN A 70 24.77 -10.19 1.95
C ASN A 70 25.21 -9.51 3.24
N LYS A 71 24.79 -8.27 3.48
CA LYS A 71 25.13 -7.49 4.68
C LYS A 71 24.01 -7.43 5.71
N GLY A 72 22.78 -7.60 5.28
CA GLY A 72 21.62 -7.61 6.15
C GLY A 72 20.32 -7.80 5.38
N THR A 73 19.25 -8.10 6.08
CA THR A 73 17.92 -8.34 5.51
C THR A 73 16.88 -7.43 6.12
N VAL A 74 15.84 -7.16 5.34
CA VAL A 74 14.61 -6.52 5.77
C VAL A 74 13.50 -7.55 5.69
N THR A 75 12.82 -7.82 6.81
CA THR A 75 11.78 -8.85 6.92
C THR A 75 10.56 -8.32 7.66
N GLY A 76 9.50 -9.13 7.74
CA GLY A 76 8.23 -8.71 8.33
C GLY A 76 7.35 -8.00 7.31
N ILE A 77 6.80 -6.85 7.64
CA ILE A 77 6.00 -6.05 6.72
C ILE A 77 6.96 -5.25 5.83
N THR A 78 7.22 -5.75 4.62
CA THR A 78 8.07 -5.09 3.63
C THR A 78 7.29 -4.17 2.70
N LYS A 79 5.97 -4.18 2.78
CA LYS A 79 5.06 -3.33 2.00
C LYS A 79 3.87 -2.93 2.87
N GLU A 80 3.71 -1.64 3.08
CA GLU A 80 2.61 -1.04 3.84
C GLU A 80 1.76 -0.17 2.90
N VAL A 81 0.46 -0.46 2.83
CA VAL A 81 -0.50 0.34 2.03
C VAL A 81 -1.32 1.19 2.98
N VAL A 82 -1.39 2.49 2.73
CA VAL A 82 -2.11 3.45 3.55
C VAL A 82 -3.04 4.32 2.71
N THR A 83 -4.22 4.61 3.24
CA THR A 83 -5.23 5.40 2.55
C THR A 83 -4.99 6.89 2.80
N THR A 84 -4.97 7.69 1.73
CA THR A 84 -4.76 9.14 1.78
C THR A 84 -6.06 9.94 1.80
N TYR A 85 -7.20 9.29 1.60
CA TYR A 85 -8.53 9.90 1.63
C TYR A 85 -9.41 9.25 2.69
N GLU A 86 -10.38 9.98 3.21
CA GLU A 86 -11.47 9.39 3.97
C GLU A 86 -12.38 8.62 3.00
N ILE A 87 -12.41 7.30 3.13
CA ILE A 87 -13.21 6.40 2.28
C ILE A 87 -14.25 5.69 3.13
N THR A 88 -15.50 5.80 2.72
CA THR A 88 -16.62 5.05 3.29
C THR A 88 -17.44 4.41 2.17
N ARG A 89 -18.36 3.52 2.52
CA ARG A 89 -19.31 2.93 1.59
C ARG A 89 -20.74 3.21 2.02
N ASP A 90 -21.57 3.50 1.05
CA ASP A 90 -23.01 3.60 1.29
C ASP A 90 -23.56 2.25 1.77
N SER A 91 -24.36 2.26 2.83
CA SER A 91 -24.85 1.03 3.47
C SER A 91 -25.90 0.27 2.67
N VAL A 92 -26.49 0.90 1.65
CA VAL A 92 -27.53 0.31 0.79
C VAL A 92 -26.97 -0.06 -0.58
N THR A 93 -26.27 0.89 -1.23
CA THR A 93 -25.78 0.73 -2.60
C THR A 93 -24.38 0.13 -2.65
N ASP A 94 -23.64 0.18 -1.55
CA ASP A 94 -22.23 -0.19 -1.44
C ASP A 94 -21.30 0.70 -2.32
N GLU A 95 -21.79 1.84 -2.76
CA GLU A 95 -21.00 2.81 -3.52
C GLU A 95 -19.95 3.47 -2.65
N ILE A 96 -18.81 3.76 -3.23
CA ILE A 96 -17.72 4.47 -2.54
C ILE A 96 -18.08 5.95 -2.38
N ILE A 97 -17.94 6.43 -1.14
CA ILE A 97 -18.06 7.83 -0.78
C ILE A 97 -16.65 8.32 -0.43
N VAL A 98 -16.13 9.25 -1.23
CA VAL A 98 -14.83 9.88 -1.01
C VAL A 98 -15.03 11.15 -0.21
N GLY A 99 -14.50 11.17 1.00
CA GLY A 99 -14.51 12.33 1.89
C GLY A 99 -13.28 13.21 1.70
N LYS A 100 -12.76 13.71 2.83
CA LYS A 100 -11.60 14.62 2.83
C LYS A 100 -10.32 13.89 2.38
N GLY A 101 -9.47 14.61 1.64
CA GLY A 101 -8.15 14.15 1.21
C GLY A 101 -7.68 14.89 -0.06
N PRO A 102 -6.46 14.58 -0.59
CA PRO A 102 -5.51 13.68 0.04
C PRO A 102 -4.87 14.28 1.30
N THR A 103 -4.62 13.43 2.29
CA THR A 103 -3.90 13.78 3.52
C THR A 103 -2.59 13.02 3.53
N ALA A 104 -1.48 13.71 3.82
CA ALA A 104 -0.17 13.09 3.92
C ALA A 104 -0.14 12.03 5.01
N GLN A 105 0.57 10.94 4.74
CA GLN A 105 0.65 9.76 5.58
C GLN A 105 2.09 9.49 6.02
N HIS A 106 2.23 8.90 7.19
CA HIS A 106 3.51 8.48 7.75
C HIS A 106 3.71 6.97 7.56
N PRO A 107 4.95 6.49 7.37
CA PRO A 107 5.28 5.09 7.59
C PRO A 107 5.01 4.71 9.05
N THR A 108 4.17 3.71 9.30
CA THR A 108 3.77 3.33 10.67
C THR A 108 4.48 2.07 11.16
N GLN A 109 4.89 1.21 10.26
CA GLN A 109 5.48 -0.08 10.59
C GLN A 109 6.78 -0.32 9.81
N PRO A 110 7.92 0.24 10.25
CA PRO A 110 9.19 -0.15 9.66
C PRO A 110 9.39 -1.64 9.88
N SER A 111 9.85 -2.29 8.83
CA SER A 111 10.15 -3.71 8.83
C SER A 111 11.27 -4.04 9.80
N THR A 112 11.36 -5.30 10.22
CA THR A 112 12.49 -5.77 11.01
C THR A 112 13.74 -5.77 10.15
N VAL A 113 14.73 -4.98 10.56
CA VAL A 113 16.06 -4.92 9.95
C VAL A 113 17.00 -5.83 10.73
N THR A 114 17.59 -6.80 10.05
CA THR A 114 18.49 -7.77 10.68
C THR A 114 19.85 -7.72 9.98
N PRO A 115 20.89 -7.09 10.58
CA PRO A 115 22.24 -7.15 10.06
C PRO A 115 22.78 -8.58 10.13
N LYS A 116 23.61 -8.98 9.17
CA LYS A 116 24.39 -10.22 9.22
C LYS A 116 25.66 -10.05 10.05
N ASP A 117 26.28 -11.17 10.40
CA ASP A 117 27.51 -11.19 11.19
C ASP A 117 28.58 -10.28 10.59
N GLY A 118 29.16 -9.45 11.46
CA GLY A 118 30.17 -8.45 11.08
C GLY A 118 29.61 -7.12 10.53
N TYR A 119 28.30 -6.99 10.43
CA TYR A 119 27.64 -5.77 9.98
C TYR A 119 26.72 -5.19 11.05
N ARG A 120 26.36 -3.91 10.88
CA ARG A 120 25.32 -3.22 11.65
C ARG A 120 24.45 -2.39 10.70
N PHE A 121 23.22 -2.13 11.09
CA PHE A 121 22.37 -1.15 10.41
C PHE A 121 23.03 0.23 10.48
N GLU A 122 23.02 0.94 9.37
CA GLU A 122 23.59 2.28 9.27
C GLU A 122 22.50 3.35 9.19
N LYS A 123 21.61 3.21 8.21
CA LYS A 123 20.57 4.21 7.91
C LYS A 123 19.54 3.67 6.94
N TRP A 124 18.40 4.33 6.87
CA TRP A 124 17.48 4.25 5.76
C TRP A 124 17.82 5.30 4.69
N GLN A 125 17.62 4.97 3.44
CA GLN A 125 17.72 5.88 2.29
C GLN A 125 16.38 5.86 1.55
N GLN A 126 15.84 7.04 1.24
CA GLN A 126 14.62 7.20 0.43
C GLN A 126 14.97 7.48 -1.03
N ASP A 127 15.85 8.46 -1.27
CA ASP A 127 16.37 8.86 -2.57
C ASP A 127 17.86 9.19 -2.44
N ASP A 128 18.48 9.72 -3.48
CA ASP A 128 19.93 10.01 -3.49
C ASP A 128 20.39 11.01 -2.41
N LEU A 129 19.48 11.79 -1.83
CA LEU A 129 19.80 12.88 -0.92
C LEU A 129 19.15 12.76 0.46
N THR A 130 18.11 11.92 0.61
CA THR A 130 17.31 11.82 1.83
C THR A 130 17.63 10.55 2.60
N PHE A 131 18.13 10.73 3.83
CA PHE A 131 18.54 9.66 4.73
C PHE A 131 17.91 9.82 6.10
N PHE A 132 17.64 8.69 6.76
CA PHE A 132 17.12 8.61 8.12
C PHE A 132 18.02 7.69 8.94
N ASN A 133 18.47 8.16 10.12
CA ASN A 133 19.40 7.39 10.98
C ASN A 133 18.68 6.40 11.89
N SER A 134 17.37 6.51 11.99
CA SER A 134 16.54 5.63 12.81
C SER A 134 15.13 5.44 12.21
N ASP A 135 14.43 4.44 12.72
CA ASP A 135 13.02 4.20 12.38
C ASP A 135 12.12 5.35 12.85
N ASP A 136 12.48 6.02 13.96
CA ASP A 136 11.70 7.15 14.47
C ASP A 136 11.80 8.38 13.55
N GLU A 137 12.97 8.66 13.00
CA GLU A 137 13.13 9.72 11.99
C GLU A 137 12.31 9.42 10.75
N LEU A 138 12.32 8.16 10.28
CA LEU A 138 11.53 7.72 9.14
C LEU A 138 10.02 7.90 9.39
N ARG A 139 9.52 7.49 10.57
CA ARG A 139 8.10 7.62 10.95
C ARG A 139 7.60 9.05 11.06
N ASN A 140 8.48 10.01 11.31
CA ASN A 140 8.12 11.41 11.43
C ASN A 140 7.99 12.13 10.09
N SER A 141 8.29 11.46 8.97
CA SER A 141 8.18 12.02 7.63
C SER A 141 6.80 11.75 7.03
N GLU A 142 6.30 12.69 6.24
CA GLU A 142 4.95 12.67 5.66
C GLU A 142 5.00 12.62 4.14
N TYR A 143 4.13 11.82 3.52
CA TYR A 143 4.11 11.59 2.09
C TYR A 143 2.69 11.55 1.51
N LEU A 144 2.58 11.98 0.26
CA LEU A 144 1.36 11.90 -0.56
C LEU A 144 1.50 10.94 -1.75
N GLU A 145 2.68 10.33 -1.90
CA GLU A 145 3.02 9.45 -3.01
C GLU A 145 3.75 8.21 -2.48
N ASP A 146 3.82 7.16 -3.30
CA ASP A 146 4.55 5.94 -3.01
C ASP A 146 6.01 6.24 -2.67
N GLN A 147 6.54 5.55 -1.65
CA GLN A 147 7.93 5.68 -1.24
C GLN A 147 8.60 4.32 -1.09
N THR A 148 9.89 4.27 -1.42
CA THR A 148 10.74 3.12 -1.14
C THR A 148 11.86 3.53 -0.20
N PHE A 149 12.03 2.78 0.90
CA PHE A 149 13.07 2.99 1.90
C PHE A 149 14.04 1.82 1.84
N ILE A 150 15.33 2.13 1.68
CA ILE A 150 16.41 1.17 1.49
C ILE A 150 17.27 1.15 2.74
N ALA A 151 17.36 0.01 3.41
CA ALA A 151 18.21 -0.20 4.59
C ALA A 151 19.67 -0.41 4.16
N HIS A 152 20.56 0.45 4.63
CA HIS A 152 21.99 0.33 4.45
C HIS A 152 22.67 -0.28 5.68
N PHE A 153 23.72 -1.05 5.41
CA PHE A 153 24.52 -1.75 6.41
C PHE A 153 25.99 -1.40 6.26
N THR A 154 26.68 -1.18 7.37
CA THR A 154 28.10 -0.91 7.42
C THR A 154 28.82 -1.97 8.25
N VAL A 155 30.12 -2.15 7.98
CA VAL A 155 30.98 -3.07 8.73
C VAL A 155 31.10 -2.60 10.20
N ARG A 156 30.99 -3.53 11.13
CA ARG A 156 31.26 -3.26 12.55
C ARG A 156 32.74 -2.95 12.76
N ARG A 157 33.00 -1.86 13.45
CA ARG A 157 34.36 -1.40 13.82
C ARG A 157 34.55 -1.31 15.33
N ASP A 158 33.59 -1.79 16.08
CA ASP A 158 33.51 -1.82 17.54
C ASP A 158 34.00 -3.14 18.13
N LEU A 159 34.54 -4.03 17.30
CA LEU A 159 35.08 -5.33 17.72
C LEU A 159 36.50 -5.20 18.22
N HIS A 160 36.85 -5.93 19.25
CA HIS A 160 38.18 -6.03 19.81
C HIS A 160 38.54 -7.50 20.05
N TYR A 161 39.80 -7.76 20.28
CA TYR A 161 40.31 -9.07 20.59
C TYR A 161 41.22 -9.03 21.83
N GLU A 162 41.35 -10.14 22.51
CA GLU A 162 42.26 -10.33 23.64
C GLU A 162 43.35 -11.29 23.23
N ILE A 163 44.58 -11.07 23.75
CA ILE A 163 45.72 -11.95 23.54
C ILE A 163 46.02 -12.63 24.86
N HIS A 164 45.94 -13.95 24.86
CA HIS A 164 46.29 -14.78 26.01
C HIS A 164 47.57 -15.55 25.67
N TYR A 165 48.54 -15.52 26.59
CA TYR A 165 49.79 -16.24 26.46
C TYR A 165 49.74 -17.50 27.29
N PHE A 166 50.09 -18.62 26.66
CA PHE A 166 50.16 -19.93 27.31
C PHE A 166 51.58 -20.43 27.20
N TYR A 167 52.08 -21.14 28.24
CA TYR A 167 53.35 -21.81 28.25
C TYR A 167 53.12 -23.29 28.04
N GLU A 168 53.86 -23.90 27.13
CA GLU A 168 53.95 -25.35 26.98
C GLU A 168 55.25 -25.80 27.61
N ASP A 169 55.13 -26.53 28.72
CA ASP A 169 56.27 -27.10 29.44
C ASP A 169 56.54 -28.56 29.00
#